data_3bab2af44d78873fca933d4cfe332bb2
#
_entry.id   3bab2af44d78873fca933d4cfe332bb2
#
_cell.length_a   1.000
_cell.length_b   1.000
_cell.length_c   1.000
_cell.angle_alpha   90.00
_cell.angle_beta   90.00
_cell.angle_gamma   90.00
#
_symmetry.space_group_name_H-M   'P 1'
#
loop_
_entity.id
_entity.type
_entity.pdbx_description
1 polymer ?
#
loop_
_entity_poly.entity_id
_entity_poly.type
_entity_poly.pdbx_seq_one_letter_code
_entity_poly.pdbx_strand_id
1 'polypeptide(L)'
;MIINNFEKYNFKNSEVSGIITSINFSLEKDIEIILHEETQDKFEQVRDLETVKSFPPLVFSTGADRDLTNILNGSKEIKKLTLLDGHHRFEHLNLYNYDYSIPVVLISNQDVKVQSYNSKINVDKKTFIEFLFASNFKPSSSKYFIEIEDCKYSNIKIDSIYELYDFKRKLINHDFIIPIPNDMVNVDDLIINFTPIQLVEFYKENYLFPPKSTWISPRI
;
A
#
# COMPACT_ATOMS: atom_id res chain seq x y z
N MET A 1 -7.12 20.08 9.68
CA MET A 1 -8.47 19.50 9.89
C MET A 1 -8.65 19.11 11.33
N ILE A 2 -9.80 19.43 11.92
CA ILE A 2 -10.25 18.96 13.25
C ILE A 2 -11.40 18.00 13.04
N ILE A 3 -11.32 16.81 13.63
CA ILE A 3 -12.39 15.80 13.52
C ILE A 3 -13.37 16.03 14.67
N ASN A 4 -14.58 16.45 14.35
CA ASN A 4 -15.62 16.73 15.35
C ASN A 4 -16.61 15.55 15.53
N ASN A 5 -16.80 14.73 14.48
CA ASN A 5 -17.72 13.60 14.48
C ASN A 5 -16.98 12.35 14.04
N PHE A 6 -16.92 11.35 14.90
CA PHE A 6 -16.32 10.06 14.61
C PHE A 6 -16.96 8.95 15.44
N GLU A 7 -16.82 7.72 14.95
CA GLU A 7 -17.22 6.51 15.65
C GLU A 7 -16.05 5.53 15.71
N LYS A 8 -16.07 4.62 16.67
CA LYS A 8 -15.08 3.54 16.73
C LYS A 8 -15.30 2.59 15.57
N TYR A 9 -14.24 2.26 14.85
CA TYR A 9 -14.25 1.26 13.79
C TYR A 9 -13.46 0.02 14.20
N ASN A 10 -14.08 -1.15 14.15
CA ASN A 10 -13.43 -2.43 14.43
C ASN A 10 -13.20 -3.18 13.13
N PHE A 11 -11.95 -3.46 12.83
CA PHE A 11 -11.59 -4.24 11.64
C PHE A 11 -11.97 -5.71 11.84
N LYS A 12 -12.45 -6.35 10.77
CA LYS A 12 -12.73 -7.80 10.79
C LYS A 12 -11.43 -8.57 11.03
N ASN A 13 -11.50 -9.61 11.86
CA ASN A 13 -10.38 -10.51 12.15
C ASN A 13 -9.12 -9.79 12.69
N SER A 14 -9.27 -8.68 13.40
CA SER A 14 -8.19 -7.92 14.00
C SER A 14 -8.57 -7.40 15.39
N GLU A 15 -7.60 -7.37 16.30
CA GLU A 15 -7.75 -6.71 17.60
C GLU A 15 -7.56 -5.20 17.49
N VAL A 16 -7.07 -4.73 16.34
CA VAL A 16 -6.86 -3.31 16.08
C VAL A 16 -8.19 -2.61 15.83
N SER A 17 -8.32 -1.41 16.34
CA SER A 17 -9.44 -0.53 16.05
C SER A 17 -8.96 0.82 15.56
N GLY A 18 -9.74 1.42 14.67
CA GLY A 18 -9.57 2.78 14.19
C GLY A 18 -10.76 3.65 14.56
N ILE A 19 -10.84 4.78 13.93
CA ILE A 19 -12.03 5.63 13.94
C ILE A 19 -12.55 5.82 12.52
N ILE A 20 -13.88 5.78 12.35
CA ILE A 20 -14.53 6.13 11.08
C ILE A 20 -15.09 7.54 11.20
N THR A 21 -14.86 8.33 10.17
CA THR A 21 -15.37 9.69 10.01
C THR A 21 -15.64 9.95 8.53
N SER A 22 -16.08 11.15 8.20
CA SER A 22 -16.26 11.58 6.81
C SER A 22 -15.40 12.82 6.53
N ILE A 23 -14.68 12.81 5.42
CA ILE A 23 -13.82 13.92 5.00
C ILE A 23 -14.27 14.40 3.62
N ASN A 24 -14.42 15.72 3.47
CA ASN A 24 -14.55 16.37 2.17
C ASN A 24 -13.19 16.93 1.75
N PHE A 25 -12.47 16.19 0.91
CA PHE A 25 -11.12 16.57 0.48
C PHE A 25 -11.09 17.81 -0.41
N SER A 26 -12.22 18.22 -1.02
CA SER A 26 -12.29 19.47 -1.79
C SER A 26 -12.26 20.71 -0.89
N LEU A 27 -12.72 20.58 0.35
CA LEU A 27 -12.75 21.65 1.34
C LEU A 27 -11.49 21.67 2.23
N GLU A 28 -10.88 20.52 2.47
CA GLU A 28 -9.74 20.33 3.38
C GLU A 28 -8.39 20.49 2.65
N LYS A 29 -8.19 21.62 1.96
CA LYS A 29 -7.01 21.90 1.12
C LYS A 29 -5.68 21.94 1.88
N ASP A 30 -5.72 22.07 3.19
CA ASP A 30 -4.53 22.15 4.05
C ASP A 30 -4.03 20.77 4.49
N ILE A 31 -4.71 19.68 4.07
CA ILE A 31 -4.29 18.32 4.35
C ILE A 31 -3.39 17.81 3.23
N GLU A 32 -2.16 17.47 3.57
CA GLU A 32 -1.26 16.75 2.67
C GLU A 32 -1.61 15.27 2.67
N ILE A 33 -1.95 14.72 1.50
CA ILE A 33 -2.17 13.29 1.31
C ILE A 33 -0.92 12.66 0.71
N ILE A 34 -0.34 11.69 1.44
CA ILE A 34 0.79 10.91 0.96
C ILE A 34 0.26 9.64 0.31
N LEU A 35 0.62 9.46 -0.96
CA LEU A 35 0.46 8.21 -1.69
C LEU A 35 1.82 7.49 -1.71
N HIS A 36 1.83 6.19 -1.47
CA HIS A 36 3.08 5.42 -1.44
C HIS A 36 3.20 4.42 -2.60
N GLU A 37 2.12 4.12 -3.29
CA GLU A 37 2.08 3.20 -4.44
C GLU A 37 1.48 3.86 -5.67
N GLU A 38 1.97 3.46 -6.85
CA GLU A 38 1.33 3.75 -8.13
C GLU A 38 0.00 3.01 -8.22
N THR A 39 -0.94 3.59 -8.96
CA THR A 39 -2.18 2.91 -9.33
C THR A 39 -2.08 2.32 -10.72
N GLN A 40 -2.79 1.23 -10.97
CA GLN A 40 -2.91 0.68 -12.32
C GLN A 40 -4.05 1.39 -13.04
N ASP A 41 -3.84 1.81 -14.28
CA ASP A 41 -4.85 2.44 -15.15
C ASP A 41 -6.03 1.49 -15.40
N LYS A 42 -7.02 1.52 -14.54
CA LYS A 42 -8.28 0.77 -14.68
C LYS A 42 -9.52 1.65 -14.52
N PHE A 43 -9.37 2.95 -14.74
CA PHE A 43 -10.40 3.93 -14.41
C PHE A 43 -11.55 4.06 -15.40
N GLU A 44 -11.54 3.41 -16.55
CA GLU A 44 -12.59 3.58 -17.55
C GLU A 44 -13.99 3.08 -17.14
N GLN A 45 -14.09 2.28 -16.07
CA GLN A 45 -15.31 1.54 -15.77
C GLN A 45 -16.21 2.13 -14.68
N VAL A 46 -15.78 3.10 -13.89
CA VAL A 46 -16.58 3.63 -12.78
C VAL A 46 -16.77 5.13 -12.91
N ARG A 47 -17.80 5.53 -13.64
CA ARG A 47 -18.19 6.94 -13.83
C ARG A 47 -19.40 7.38 -12.99
N ASP A 48 -20.05 6.46 -12.32
CA ASP A 48 -21.30 6.71 -11.62
C ASP A 48 -21.08 7.04 -10.15
N LEU A 49 -21.64 8.19 -9.72
CA LEU A 49 -21.56 8.69 -8.36
C LEU A 49 -22.16 7.74 -7.32
N GLU A 50 -23.22 7.03 -7.64
CA GLU A 50 -23.86 6.08 -6.72
C GLU A 50 -22.94 4.88 -6.44
N THR A 51 -22.22 4.41 -7.46
CA THR A 51 -21.20 3.39 -7.29
C THR A 51 -20.06 3.86 -6.41
N VAL A 52 -19.60 5.12 -6.57
CA VAL A 52 -18.54 5.71 -5.73
C VAL A 52 -18.97 5.80 -4.27
N LYS A 53 -20.22 6.18 -3.99
CA LYS A 53 -20.76 6.22 -2.62
C LYS A 53 -20.86 4.85 -1.96
N SER A 54 -20.98 3.78 -2.76
CA SER A 54 -21.03 2.40 -2.27
C SER A 54 -19.66 1.78 -1.97
N PHE A 55 -18.56 2.47 -2.29
CA PHE A 55 -17.22 1.97 -2.03
C PHE A 55 -16.94 1.83 -0.53
N PRO A 56 -16.15 0.82 -0.13
CA PRO A 56 -15.61 0.76 1.22
C PRO A 56 -14.87 2.04 1.59
N PRO A 57 -14.80 2.40 2.87
CA PRO A 57 -14.04 3.58 3.31
C PRO A 57 -12.60 3.54 2.83
N LEU A 58 -12.00 4.72 2.62
CA LEU A 58 -10.54 4.84 2.46
C LEU A 58 -9.86 4.65 3.81
N VAL A 59 -8.71 4.00 3.84
CA VAL A 59 -7.93 3.80 5.08
C VAL A 59 -6.72 4.69 5.08
N PHE A 60 -6.58 5.50 6.11
CA PHE A 60 -5.43 6.39 6.30
C PHE A 60 -4.75 6.14 7.62
N SER A 61 -3.44 6.32 7.65
CA SER A 61 -2.72 6.57 8.89
C SER A 61 -2.47 8.06 9.11
N THR A 62 -2.36 8.43 10.39
CA THR A 62 -2.26 9.82 10.84
C THR A 62 -0.84 10.38 10.87
N GLY A 63 0.14 9.67 10.28
CA GLY A 63 1.55 10.06 10.26
C GLY A 63 2.38 9.50 11.41
N ALA A 64 3.70 9.54 11.27
CA ALA A 64 4.65 8.81 12.11
C ALA A 64 4.60 9.17 13.61
N ASP A 65 4.15 10.36 13.98
CA ASP A 65 4.28 10.89 15.34
C ASP A 65 2.95 11.11 16.05
N ARG A 66 1.83 10.53 15.55
CA ARG A 66 0.51 10.89 16.08
C ARG A 66 -0.30 9.67 16.49
N ASP A 67 -0.48 9.54 17.77
CA ASP A 67 -1.47 8.68 18.38
C ASP A 67 -2.88 9.23 18.06
N LEU A 68 -3.79 8.37 17.64
CA LEU A 68 -5.22 8.69 17.47
C LEU A 68 -5.82 9.33 18.71
N THR A 69 -5.37 8.94 19.90
CA THR A 69 -5.82 9.50 21.18
C THR A 69 -5.62 11.00 21.25
N ASN A 70 -4.50 11.52 20.74
CA ASN A 70 -4.23 12.97 20.73
C ASN A 70 -5.10 13.73 19.74
N ILE A 71 -5.52 13.07 18.67
CA ILE A 71 -6.44 13.62 17.67
C ILE A 71 -7.84 13.69 18.25
N LEU A 72 -8.29 12.60 18.89
CA LEU A 72 -9.61 12.50 19.50
C LEU A 72 -9.80 13.49 20.66
N ASN A 73 -8.74 13.80 21.40
CA ASN A 73 -8.78 14.79 22.47
C ASN A 73 -8.77 16.25 21.95
N GLY A 74 -8.84 16.48 20.63
CA GLY A 74 -8.84 17.81 20.03
C GLY A 74 -7.55 18.60 20.22
N SER A 75 -6.48 17.95 20.72
CA SER A 75 -5.23 18.63 21.05
C SER A 75 -4.33 18.90 19.85
N LYS A 76 -4.61 18.30 18.70
CA LYS A 76 -3.80 18.49 17.48
C LYS A 76 -4.63 18.44 16.20
N GLU A 77 -4.31 19.36 15.30
CA GLU A 77 -4.84 19.40 13.95
C GLU A 77 -4.12 18.38 13.05
N ILE A 78 -4.89 17.66 12.22
CA ILE A 78 -4.34 16.77 11.19
C ILE A 78 -3.90 17.63 10.01
N LYS A 79 -2.62 17.54 9.67
CA LYS A 79 -2.03 18.22 8.51
C LYS A 79 -1.58 17.26 7.43
N LYS A 80 -1.39 15.98 7.78
CA LYS A 80 -0.84 14.97 6.89
C LYS A 80 -1.51 13.63 7.14
N LEU A 81 -1.93 12.96 6.07
CA LEU A 81 -2.52 11.64 6.07
C LEU A 81 -1.79 10.75 5.06
N THR A 82 -1.47 9.52 5.44
CA THR A 82 -0.91 8.53 4.50
C THR A 82 -2.01 7.56 4.10
N LEU A 83 -2.30 7.49 2.82
CA LEU A 83 -3.28 6.54 2.29
C LEU A 83 -2.70 5.13 2.36
N LEU A 84 -3.37 4.25 3.11
CA LEU A 84 -2.96 2.85 3.30
C LEU A 84 -3.72 1.88 2.39
N ASP A 85 -5.01 2.12 2.20
CA ASP A 85 -5.85 1.34 1.29
C ASP A 85 -6.83 2.23 0.55
N GLY A 86 -7.12 1.85 -0.71
CA GLY A 86 -8.03 2.57 -1.58
C GLY A 86 -7.37 3.55 -2.55
N HIS A 87 -6.10 3.34 -2.96
CA HIS A 87 -5.37 4.20 -3.89
C HIS A 87 -6.16 4.47 -5.19
N HIS A 88 -6.71 3.43 -5.83
CA HIS A 88 -7.53 3.60 -7.02
C HIS A 88 -8.79 4.44 -6.77
N ARG A 89 -9.47 4.21 -5.64
CA ARG A 89 -10.67 4.97 -5.24
C ARG A 89 -10.33 6.44 -5.00
N PHE A 90 -9.22 6.70 -4.31
CA PHE A 90 -8.77 8.05 -4.01
C PHE A 90 -8.39 8.82 -5.28
N GLU A 91 -7.64 8.21 -6.21
CA GLU A 91 -7.34 8.84 -7.51
C GLU A 91 -8.58 9.13 -8.32
N HIS A 92 -9.54 8.20 -8.34
CA HIS A 92 -10.82 8.41 -9.01
C HIS A 92 -11.55 9.64 -8.45
N LEU A 93 -11.59 9.77 -7.11
CA LEU A 93 -12.19 10.93 -6.45
C LEU A 93 -11.48 12.25 -6.85
N ASN A 94 -10.17 12.25 -6.93
CA ASN A 94 -9.39 13.41 -7.33
C ASN A 94 -9.62 13.81 -8.79
N LEU A 95 -9.67 12.84 -9.71
CA LEU A 95 -9.88 13.09 -11.13
C LEU A 95 -11.22 13.77 -11.43
N TYR A 96 -12.27 13.47 -10.67
CA TYR A 96 -13.61 13.99 -10.90
C TYR A 96 -14.00 15.16 -10.00
N ASN A 97 -13.08 15.63 -9.13
CA ASN A 97 -13.30 16.77 -8.22
C ASN A 97 -14.63 16.68 -7.45
N TYR A 98 -14.94 15.54 -6.91
CA TYR A 98 -16.18 15.35 -6.18
C TYR A 98 -16.25 16.22 -4.92
N ASP A 99 -17.24 17.10 -4.86
CA ASP A 99 -17.50 17.97 -3.72
C ASP A 99 -18.51 17.32 -2.75
N TYR A 100 -18.10 16.24 -2.11
CA TYR A 100 -18.87 15.59 -1.05
C TYR A 100 -17.96 14.87 -0.05
N SER A 101 -18.50 14.64 1.13
CA SER A 101 -17.79 13.90 2.18
C SER A 101 -17.78 12.41 1.89
N ILE A 102 -16.62 11.81 1.99
CA ILE A 102 -16.43 10.36 1.82
C ILE A 102 -16.08 9.71 3.15
N PRO A 103 -16.54 8.47 3.41
CA PRO A 103 -16.17 7.75 4.61
C PRO A 103 -14.68 7.39 4.58
N VAL A 104 -14.01 7.67 5.68
CA VAL A 104 -12.59 7.32 5.89
C VAL A 104 -12.41 6.64 7.23
N VAL A 105 -11.50 5.68 7.29
CA VAL A 105 -11.05 5.07 8.54
C VAL A 105 -9.64 5.57 8.82
N LEU A 106 -9.44 6.12 10.00
CA LEU A 106 -8.13 6.54 10.49
C LEU A 106 -7.59 5.51 11.48
N ILE A 107 -6.33 5.17 11.33
CA ILE A 107 -5.62 4.19 12.16
C ILE A 107 -4.30 4.78 12.65
N SER A 108 -3.88 4.40 13.84
CA SER A 108 -2.56 4.77 14.36
C SER A 108 -1.45 4.07 13.59
N ASN A 109 -0.34 4.76 13.33
CA ASN A 109 0.84 4.15 12.67
C ASN A 109 1.37 2.91 13.40
N GLN A 110 1.33 2.90 14.73
CA GLN A 110 1.81 1.77 15.54
C GLN A 110 0.99 0.48 15.33
N ASP A 111 -0.25 0.63 14.86
CA ASP A 111 -1.18 -0.47 14.60
C ASP A 111 -1.13 -0.98 13.17
N VAL A 112 -0.35 -0.31 12.31
CA VAL A 112 -0.17 -0.66 10.89
C VAL A 112 0.93 -1.71 10.76
N LYS A 113 0.60 -2.84 10.14
CA LYS A 113 1.57 -3.87 9.74
C LYS A 113 1.70 -3.88 8.23
N VAL A 114 2.93 -3.74 7.75
CA VAL A 114 3.24 -3.78 6.32
C VAL A 114 3.99 -5.07 6.00
N GLN A 115 3.47 -5.83 5.06
CA GLN A 115 4.09 -7.02 4.50
C GLN A 115 4.35 -6.81 3.01
N SER A 116 5.18 -7.65 2.39
CA SER A 116 5.28 -7.71 0.94
C SER A 116 3.96 -8.19 0.36
N TYR A 117 3.50 -7.52 -0.69
CA TYR A 117 2.41 -8.06 -1.50
C TYR A 117 2.97 -9.22 -2.33
N ASN A 118 2.32 -10.38 -2.27
CA ASN A 118 2.76 -11.56 -3.01
C ASN A 118 2.75 -11.32 -4.51
N SER A 119 3.64 -11.98 -5.21
CA SER A 119 3.59 -12.03 -6.66
C SER A 119 3.79 -13.49 -7.10
N LYS A 120 3.01 -13.91 -8.09
CA LYS A 120 3.16 -15.21 -8.74
C LYS A 120 4.17 -15.08 -9.87
N ILE A 121 5.11 -16.03 -9.96
CA ILE A 121 6.02 -16.14 -11.11
C ILE A 121 5.22 -16.62 -12.31
N ASN A 122 5.29 -15.88 -13.41
CA ASN A 122 4.48 -16.07 -14.63
C ASN A 122 5.22 -16.81 -15.76
N VAL A 123 6.45 -17.25 -15.49
CA VAL A 123 7.27 -18.07 -16.39
C VAL A 123 7.68 -19.36 -15.67
N ASP A 124 8.30 -20.31 -16.36
CA ASP A 124 8.82 -21.48 -15.67
C ASP A 124 9.94 -21.11 -14.67
N LYS A 125 10.02 -21.86 -13.57
CA LYS A 125 10.94 -21.62 -12.46
C LYS A 125 12.40 -21.52 -12.92
N LYS A 126 12.82 -22.39 -13.85
CA LYS A 126 14.21 -22.42 -14.33
C LYS A 126 14.56 -21.15 -15.06
N THR A 127 13.72 -20.73 -16.02
CA THR A 127 13.86 -19.48 -16.74
C THR A 127 13.91 -18.27 -15.79
N PHE A 128 13.05 -18.25 -14.77
CA PHE A 128 13.06 -17.18 -13.79
C PHE A 128 14.37 -17.11 -12.99
N ILE A 129 14.85 -18.25 -12.51
CA ILE A 129 16.12 -18.32 -11.75
C ILE A 129 17.32 -17.95 -12.64
N GLU A 130 17.36 -18.38 -13.89
CA GLU A 130 18.39 -17.98 -14.84
C GLU A 130 18.37 -16.47 -15.09
N PHE A 131 17.20 -15.87 -15.19
CA PHE A 131 17.05 -14.41 -15.29
C PHE A 131 17.55 -13.70 -14.03
N LEU A 132 17.25 -14.19 -12.82
CA LEU A 132 17.77 -13.62 -11.59
C LEU A 132 19.30 -13.66 -11.58
N PHE A 133 19.93 -14.77 -11.96
CA PHE A 133 21.39 -14.88 -12.03
C PHE A 133 22.00 -13.93 -13.06
N ALA A 134 21.38 -13.83 -14.24
CA ALA A 134 21.79 -12.86 -15.25
C ALA A 134 21.68 -11.40 -14.76
N SER A 135 20.72 -11.15 -13.88
CA SER A 135 20.52 -9.87 -13.20
C SER A 135 21.40 -9.68 -11.94
N ASN A 136 22.42 -10.55 -11.74
CA ASN A 136 23.35 -10.56 -10.62
C ASN A 136 22.72 -10.84 -9.24
N PHE A 137 21.53 -11.40 -9.18
CA PHE A 137 20.99 -11.96 -7.94
C PHE A 137 21.62 -13.33 -7.68
N LYS A 138 22.00 -13.56 -6.43
CA LYS A 138 22.60 -14.83 -6.00
C LYS A 138 21.97 -15.27 -4.67
N PRO A 139 21.93 -16.58 -4.36
CA PRO A 139 21.55 -17.03 -3.03
C PRO A 139 22.36 -16.31 -1.95
N SER A 140 21.70 -15.54 -1.12
CA SER A 140 22.34 -14.70 -0.10
C SER A 140 21.30 -14.14 0.85
N SER A 141 21.69 -13.79 2.07
CA SER A 141 20.86 -13.18 3.12
C SER A 141 21.26 -11.71 3.36
N SER A 142 21.25 -10.87 2.32
CA SER A 142 21.44 -9.43 2.52
C SER A 142 20.19 -8.74 3.05
N LYS A 143 20.30 -7.46 3.41
CA LYS A 143 19.19 -6.65 3.91
C LYS A 143 18.04 -6.57 2.89
N TYR A 144 18.36 -6.46 1.61
CA TYR A 144 17.40 -6.36 0.51
C TYR A 144 17.44 -7.64 -0.32
N PHE A 145 16.36 -8.39 -0.30
CA PHE A 145 16.31 -9.71 -0.92
C PHE A 145 14.96 -9.97 -1.62
N ILE A 146 15.00 -10.94 -2.49
CA ILE A 146 13.85 -11.62 -3.08
C ILE A 146 13.79 -13.01 -2.47
N GLU A 147 12.63 -13.49 -2.07
CA GLU A 147 12.43 -14.81 -1.49
C GLU A 147 11.52 -15.68 -2.37
N ILE A 148 11.99 -16.87 -2.70
CA ILE A 148 11.26 -17.87 -3.48
C ILE A 148 11.44 -19.20 -2.75
N GLU A 149 10.36 -19.86 -2.34
CA GLU A 149 10.40 -21.16 -1.64
C GLU A 149 11.45 -21.19 -0.52
N ASP A 150 11.41 -20.24 0.39
CA ASP A 150 12.33 -20.09 1.53
C ASP A 150 13.81 -19.80 1.15
N CYS A 151 14.11 -19.70 -0.15
CA CYS A 151 15.43 -19.29 -0.62
C CYS A 151 15.50 -17.79 -0.87
N LYS A 152 16.46 -17.11 -0.23
CA LYS A 152 16.70 -15.67 -0.41
C LYS A 152 17.76 -15.44 -1.47
N TYR A 153 17.46 -14.50 -2.38
CA TYR A 153 18.35 -14.06 -3.44
C TYR A 153 18.58 -12.57 -3.29
N SER A 154 19.81 -12.13 -3.36
CA SER A 154 20.14 -10.71 -3.29
C SER A 154 21.17 -10.31 -4.35
N ASN A 155 21.15 -9.03 -4.71
CA ASN A 155 22.13 -8.42 -5.59
C ASN A 155 22.93 -7.38 -4.78
N ILE A 156 24.25 -7.55 -4.74
CA ILE A 156 25.17 -6.68 -3.97
C ILE A 156 25.14 -5.20 -4.43
N LYS A 157 24.65 -4.96 -5.65
CA LYS A 157 24.52 -3.60 -6.19
C LYS A 157 23.23 -2.90 -5.74
N ILE A 158 22.29 -3.64 -5.11
CA ILE A 158 21.06 -3.07 -4.57
C ILE A 158 21.33 -2.70 -3.12
N ASP A 159 21.42 -1.42 -2.84
CA ASP A 159 21.71 -0.88 -1.52
C ASP A 159 20.52 -0.16 -0.86
N SER A 160 19.39 -0.05 -1.57
CA SER A 160 18.15 0.55 -1.08
C SER A 160 16.90 -0.27 -1.39
N ILE A 161 15.86 -0.06 -0.57
CA ILE A 161 14.55 -0.66 -0.82
C ILE A 161 13.95 -0.17 -2.14
N TYR A 162 14.23 1.05 -2.54
CA TYR A 162 13.74 1.67 -3.77
C TYR A 162 14.29 0.98 -5.00
N GLU A 163 15.59 0.69 -5.03
CA GLU A 163 16.22 -0.05 -6.14
C GLU A 163 15.68 -1.49 -6.25
N LEU A 164 15.41 -2.14 -5.10
CA LEU A 164 14.77 -3.46 -5.09
C LEU A 164 13.38 -3.39 -5.74
N TYR A 165 12.59 -2.36 -5.41
CA TYR A 165 11.25 -2.21 -5.96
C TYR A 165 11.24 -1.64 -7.39
N ASP A 166 12.27 -0.93 -7.82
CA ASP A 166 12.49 -0.63 -9.23
C ASP A 166 12.76 -1.92 -10.04
N PHE A 167 13.46 -2.88 -9.44
CA PHE A 167 13.60 -4.20 -10.04
C PHE A 167 12.26 -4.96 -10.09
N LYS A 168 11.43 -4.90 -9.02
CA LYS A 168 10.06 -5.42 -9.02
C LYS A 168 9.24 -4.82 -10.17
N ARG A 169 9.31 -3.49 -10.36
CA ARG A 169 8.62 -2.79 -11.47
C ARG A 169 9.04 -3.35 -12.84
N LYS A 170 10.34 -3.60 -13.05
CA LYS A 170 10.82 -4.23 -14.29
C LYS A 170 10.25 -5.63 -14.48
N LEU A 171 10.19 -6.44 -13.43
CA LEU A 171 9.62 -7.79 -13.50
C LEU A 171 8.13 -7.77 -13.87
N ILE A 172 7.36 -6.81 -13.32
CA ILE A 172 5.94 -6.61 -13.66
C ILE A 172 5.80 -6.16 -15.12
N ASN A 173 6.56 -5.16 -15.54
CA ASN A 173 6.48 -4.59 -16.90
C ASN A 173 6.90 -5.57 -18.01
N HIS A 174 7.66 -6.60 -17.67
CA HIS A 174 8.06 -7.67 -18.59
C HIS A 174 7.28 -8.97 -18.40
N ASP A 175 6.18 -8.93 -17.65
CA ASP A 175 5.30 -10.08 -17.37
C ASP A 175 6.00 -11.30 -16.73
N PHE A 176 7.14 -11.10 -16.08
CA PHE A 176 7.81 -12.15 -15.32
C PHE A 176 7.06 -12.52 -14.04
N ILE A 177 6.36 -11.56 -13.47
CA ILE A 177 5.56 -11.74 -12.25
C ILE A 177 4.21 -11.06 -12.36
N ILE A 178 3.21 -11.62 -11.69
CA ILE A 178 1.87 -11.07 -11.56
C ILE A 178 1.57 -10.89 -10.07
N PRO A 179 1.26 -9.67 -9.59
CA PRO A 179 0.84 -9.45 -8.22
C PRO A 179 -0.46 -10.20 -7.91
N ILE A 180 -0.49 -10.92 -6.77
CA ILE A 180 -1.68 -11.63 -6.27
C ILE A 180 -1.91 -11.30 -4.80
N PRO A 181 -3.18 -11.17 -4.34
CA PRO A 181 -3.50 -10.95 -2.94
C PRO A 181 -2.91 -12.05 -2.05
N ASN A 182 -2.39 -11.67 -0.88
CA ASN A 182 -1.73 -12.62 0.04
C ASN A 182 -2.67 -13.72 0.56
N ASP A 183 -3.98 -13.46 0.56
CA ASP A 183 -5.05 -14.38 0.95
C ASP A 183 -5.62 -15.23 -0.21
N MET A 184 -5.12 -15.04 -1.44
CA MET A 184 -5.58 -15.74 -2.66
C MET A 184 -4.51 -16.65 -3.28
N VAL A 185 -3.48 -17.01 -2.53
CA VAL A 185 -2.40 -17.89 -3.00
C VAL A 185 -2.91 -19.33 -3.11
N ASN A 186 -2.72 -19.97 -4.26
CA ASN A 186 -2.98 -21.40 -4.44
C ASN A 186 -1.73 -22.21 -4.09
N VAL A 187 -1.93 -23.48 -3.75
CA VAL A 187 -0.85 -24.39 -3.34
C VAL A 187 0.20 -24.60 -4.45
N ASP A 188 -0.24 -24.55 -5.70
CA ASP A 188 0.63 -24.77 -6.87
C ASP A 188 1.28 -23.47 -7.39
N ASP A 189 0.97 -22.31 -6.80
CA ASP A 189 1.54 -21.04 -7.22
C ASP A 189 2.98 -20.92 -6.75
N LEU A 190 3.90 -20.68 -7.67
CA LEU A 190 5.27 -20.31 -7.33
C LEU A 190 5.32 -18.83 -6.95
N ILE A 191 5.42 -18.58 -5.66
CA ILE A 191 5.35 -17.25 -5.08
C ILE A 191 6.74 -16.64 -4.93
N ILE A 192 6.82 -15.37 -5.26
CA ILE A 192 7.96 -14.50 -4.98
C ILE A 192 7.55 -13.40 -4.00
N ASN A 193 8.35 -13.21 -2.99
CA ASN A 193 8.25 -12.12 -2.02
C ASN A 193 9.47 -11.22 -2.09
N PHE A 194 9.26 -9.95 -1.78
CA PHE A 194 10.32 -8.96 -1.70
C PHE A 194 10.51 -8.55 -0.23
N THR A 195 11.67 -8.03 0.12
CA THR A 195 11.88 -7.39 1.43
C THR A 195 10.70 -6.45 1.71
N PRO A 196 9.97 -6.60 2.81
CA PRO A 196 8.85 -5.70 3.13
C PRO A 196 9.31 -4.23 3.25
N ILE A 197 8.50 -3.33 2.70
CA ILE A 197 8.70 -1.89 2.83
C ILE A 197 8.33 -1.50 4.26
N GLN A 198 9.16 -0.71 4.91
CA GLN A 198 8.80 -0.15 6.22
C GLN A 198 7.93 1.08 6.06
N LEU A 199 7.02 1.31 6.99
CA LEU A 199 6.08 2.44 6.93
C LEU A 199 6.80 3.79 6.79
N VAL A 200 7.99 3.94 7.39
CA VAL A 200 8.82 5.15 7.27
C VAL A 200 9.26 5.45 5.84
N GLU A 201 9.36 4.43 5.00
CA GLU A 201 9.77 4.60 3.59
C GLU A 201 8.66 5.17 2.71
N PHE A 202 7.39 5.16 3.19
CA PHE A 202 6.27 5.78 2.47
C PHE A 202 6.37 7.31 2.39
N TYR A 203 7.15 7.90 3.29
CA TYR A 203 7.31 9.36 3.38
C TYR A 203 8.43 9.93 2.50
N LYS A 204 9.08 9.10 1.67
CA LYS A 204 10.09 9.60 0.75
C LYS A 204 9.43 10.41 -0.36
N GLU A 205 9.79 11.67 -0.41
CA GLU A 205 9.29 12.59 -1.42
C GLU A 205 9.63 12.09 -2.85
N ASN A 206 8.66 12.22 -3.75
CA ASN A 206 8.79 11.92 -5.18
C ASN A 206 9.12 10.46 -5.53
N TYR A 207 8.85 9.50 -4.65
CA TYR A 207 8.97 8.09 -4.98
C TYR A 207 7.65 7.36 -4.72
N LEU A 208 7.12 6.71 -5.75
CA LEU A 208 5.99 5.80 -5.66
C LEU A 208 6.48 4.38 -5.90
N PHE A 209 6.14 3.47 -5.00
CA PHE A 209 6.38 2.05 -5.20
C PHE A 209 5.52 1.53 -6.35
N PRO A 210 5.96 0.49 -7.08
CA PRO A 210 5.11 -0.13 -8.10
C PRO A 210 3.77 -0.59 -7.51
N PRO A 211 2.73 -0.71 -8.34
CA PRO A 211 1.42 -1.16 -7.87
C PRO A 211 1.51 -2.50 -7.15
N LYS A 212 0.71 -2.65 -6.09
CA LYS A 212 0.69 -3.90 -5.32
C LYS A 212 2.07 -4.27 -4.76
N SER A 213 2.74 -3.30 -4.18
CA SER A 213 4.00 -3.51 -3.47
C SER A 213 3.80 -3.89 -2.01
N THR A 214 2.73 -3.38 -1.39
CA THR A 214 2.47 -3.57 0.03
C THR A 214 1.17 -4.33 0.28
N TRP A 215 1.22 -5.23 1.26
CA TRP A 215 0.06 -5.82 1.90
C TRP A 215 -0.07 -5.22 3.29
N ILE A 216 -1.02 -4.34 3.46
CA ILE A 216 -1.20 -3.60 4.71
C ILE A 216 -2.31 -4.25 5.54
N SER A 217 -2.09 -4.38 6.83
CA SER A 217 -3.07 -4.84 7.81
C SER A 217 -3.22 -3.81 8.93
N PRO A 218 -4.43 -3.64 9.51
CA PRO A 218 -5.66 -4.34 9.14
C PRO A 218 -6.27 -3.86 7.83
N ARG A 219 -7.10 -4.68 7.20
CA ARG A 219 -7.83 -4.37 5.95
C ARG A 219 -9.33 -4.27 6.21
N ILE A 220 -10.04 -3.53 5.33
CA ILE A 220 -11.50 -3.43 5.31
C ILE A 220 -12.09 -4.52 4.43
#